data_3405f5ebb98a7108b6633f4fa09dba46
#
_entry.id   3405f5ebb98a7108b6633f4fa09dba46
#
_cell.length_a   1.000
_cell.length_b   1.000
_cell.length_c   1.000
_cell.angle_alpha   90.00
_cell.angle_beta   90.00
_cell.angle_gamma   90.00
#
_symmetry.space_group_name_H-M   'P 1'
#
loop_
_entity.id
_entity.type
_entity.pdbx_description
1 polymer ?
#
loop_
_entity_poly.entity_id
_entity_poly.type
_entity_poly.pdbx_seq_one_letter_code
_entity_poly.pdbx_strand_id
1 'polypeptide(L)'
;MVGASPQNTARATTALSIFFVLFATSTEVGADLRYEVVRDVIDGDTIILQSGERVRLAGINTPELRRDEQLHEPLAKEASSTLLDLIGGQLVGLEEAEDPLDHYGRTLAYLYNSAGQSLQRQLLLKGLASVIAISPNLRHLDEYISAERTARANNQGMWTIDYYRASSISMIKPTAGYTFVYGRVQRVELTEKWFVFALTKKFVVLIPRQDWNRHFDYKPCSLDRARIAVRGWVSMTGKRYRLVINHPFMLERCGHEPIRLCPNSQARSVSSSQGQNACV
;
A
#
# COMPACT_ATOMS: atom_id res chain seq x y z
N MET A 1 65.51 66.33 -34.03
CA MET A 1 65.32 66.24 -32.58
C MET A 1 64.06 65.36 -32.37
N VAL A 2 64.29 64.14 -31.98
CA VAL A 2 63.28 63.10 -31.92
C VAL A 2 62.99 62.85 -30.47
N GLY A 3 61.68 63.02 -30.12
CA GLY A 3 61.22 62.74 -28.76
C GLY A 3 60.65 61.35 -28.69
N ALA A 4 61.20 60.52 -27.81
CA ALA A 4 60.74 59.16 -27.58
C ALA A 4 59.59 59.19 -26.55
N SER A 5 58.51 58.51 -26.86
CA SER A 5 57.36 58.23 -26.00
C SER A 5 57.57 56.94 -25.23
N PRO A 6 57.23 56.85 -23.94
CA PRO A 6 57.38 55.61 -23.19
C PRO A 6 56.18 54.70 -23.37
N GLN A 7 56.47 53.44 -23.66
CA GLN A 7 55.48 52.36 -23.71
C GLN A 7 55.05 51.90 -22.32
N ASN A 8 53.75 51.96 -22.07
CA ASN A 8 53.10 51.47 -20.86
C ASN A 8 52.79 49.99 -21.03
N THR A 9 53.50 49.10 -20.36
CA THR A 9 53.22 47.66 -20.28
C THR A 9 52.23 47.37 -19.16
N ALA A 10 50.97 47.16 -19.52
CA ALA A 10 49.96 46.65 -18.61
C ALA A 10 50.18 45.14 -18.35
N ARG A 11 50.54 44.82 -17.14
CA ARG A 11 50.57 43.42 -16.65
C ARG A 11 49.14 42.97 -16.38
N ALA A 12 48.65 42.01 -17.19
CA ALA A 12 47.39 41.30 -16.93
C ALA A 12 47.64 40.25 -15.83
N THR A 13 47.05 40.44 -14.67
CA THR A 13 46.96 39.43 -13.57
C THR A 13 45.75 38.55 -13.83
N THR A 14 45.99 37.33 -14.31
CA THR A 14 44.93 36.33 -14.43
C THR A 14 44.61 35.72 -13.06
N ALA A 15 43.47 36.10 -12.49
CA ALA A 15 42.98 35.47 -11.29
C ALA A 15 42.36 34.10 -11.63
N LEU A 16 43.01 33.03 -11.18
CA LEU A 16 42.53 31.67 -11.32
C LEU A 16 41.51 31.40 -10.18
N SER A 17 40.23 31.54 -10.47
CA SER A 17 39.15 31.19 -9.53
C SER A 17 39.01 29.63 -9.47
N ILE A 18 39.51 29.06 -8.40
CA ILE A 18 39.32 27.65 -8.08
C ILE A 18 37.88 27.48 -7.55
N PHE A 19 36.99 26.94 -8.41
CA PHE A 19 35.67 26.54 -7.98
C PHE A 19 35.80 25.23 -7.19
N PHE A 20 35.68 25.30 -5.88
CA PHE A 20 35.59 24.12 -5.02
C PHE A 20 34.16 23.59 -5.11
N VAL A 21 33.94 22.56 -5.94
CA VAL A 21 32.66 21.83 -5.97
C VAL A 21 32.63 20.93 -4.74
N LEU A 22 31.92 21.35 -3.72
CA LEU A 22 31.55 20.47 -2.59
C LEU A 22 30.59 19.38 -3.12
N PHE A 23 31.13 18.20 -3.37
CA PHE A 23 30.29 17.01 -3.47
C PHE A 23 29.72 16.72 -2.07
N ALA A 24 28.47 17.14 -1.84
CA ALA A 24 27.69 16.64 -0.71
C ALA A 24 27.44 15.14 -0.98
N THR A 25 28.24 14.29 -0.37
CA THR A 25 27.92 12.86 -0.27
C THR A 25 26.72 12.76 0.65
N SER A 26 25.52 12.67 0.08
CA SER A 26 24.36 12.17 0.80
C SER A 26 24.68 10.73 1.20
N THR A 27 25.02 10.52 2.47
CA THR A 27 24.97 9.19 3.06
C THR A 27 23.48 8.80 3.08
N GLU A 28 23.06 8.03 2.06
CA GLU A 28 21.85 7.23 2.21
C GLU A 28 22.09 6.36 3.44
N VAL A 29 21.31 6.58 4.50
CA VAL A 29 21.23 5.65 5.62
C VAL A 29 20.54 4.44 5.04
N GLY A 30 21.32 3.52 4.49
CA GLY A 30 20.83 2.21 4.06
C GLY A 30 20.18 1.54 5.26
N ALA A 31 18.98 1.03 5.11
CA ALA A 31 18.38 0.17 6.13
C ALA A 31 19.38 -0.95 6.45
N ASP A 32 19.56 -1.23 7.74
CA ASP A 32 20.42 -2.32 8.19
C ASP A 32 19.72 -3.65 7.83
N LEU A 33 20.17 -4.29 6.75
CA LEU A 33 19.58 -5.52 6.26
C LEU A 33 20.19 -6.72 6.97
N ARG A 34 19.35 -7.51 7.63
CA ARG A 34 19.69 -8.84 8.11
C ARG A 34 19.59 -9.83 6.94
N TYR A 35 20.68 -10.52 6.62
CA TYR A 35 20.68 -11.52 5.55
C TYR A 35 20.46 -12.93 6.11
N GLU A 36 19.45 -13.62 5.56
CA GLU A 36 19.01 -14.94 6.04
C GLU A 36 18.72 -15.90 4.88
N VAL A 37 18.81 -17.18 5.16
CA VAL A 37 18.51 -18.23 4.20
C VAL A 37 17.05 -18.63 4.33
N VAL A 38 16.31 -18.60 3.21
CA VAL A 38 14.93 -19.10 3.14
C VAL A 38 14.94 -20.62 3.02
N ARG A 39 14.19 -21.28 3.92
CA ARG A 39 13.98 -22.72 3.89
C ARG A 39 12.77 -23.11 3.08
N ASP A 40 11.63 -22.44 3.31
CA ASP A 40 10.35 -22.73 2.66
C ASP A 40 9.58 -21.44 2.29
N VAL A 41 8.82 -21.50 1.21
CA VAL A 41 7.78 -20.54 0.85
C VAL A 41 6.42 -21.16 1.16
N ILE A 42 5.65 -20.57 2.07
CA ILE A 42 4.35 -21.10 2.52
C ILE A 42 3.24 -20.68 1.57
N ASP A 43 3.23 -19.39 1.22
CA ASP A 43 2.29 -18.76 0.27
C ASP A 43 2.98 -17.55 -0.39
N GLY A 44 2.22 -16.71 -1.11
CA GLY A 44 2.77 -15.58 -1.85
C GLY A 44 3.36 -14.46 -0.99
N ASP A 45 3.16 -14.49 0.34
CA ASP A 45 3.65 -13.44 1.24
C ASP A 45 4.17 -13.95 2.59
N THR A 46 4.39 -15.25 2.72
CA THR A 46 4.90 -15.87 3.96
C THR A 46 6.00 -16.87 3.64
N ILE A 47 7.15 -16.70 4.28
CA ILE A 47 8.31 -17.60 4.18
C ILE A 47 8.70 -18.16 5.54
N ILE A 48 9.50 -19.23 5.53
CA ILE A 48 10.19 -19.78 6.71
C ILE A 48 11.68 -19.72 6.47
N LEU A 49 12.41 -19.13 7.41
CA LEU A 49 13.86 -19.06 7.38
C LEU A 49 14.49 -20.38 7.84
N GLN A 50 15.77 -20.57 7.57
CA GLN A 50 16.54 -21.72 8.03
C GLN A 50 16.51 -21.85 9.57
N SER A 51 16.44 -20.73 10.29
CA SER A 51 16.28 -20.67 11.75
C SER A 51 14.94 -21.23 12.25
N GLY A 52 13.96 -21.41 11.37
CA GLY A 52 12.58 -21.74 11.72
C GLY A 52 11.67 -20.52 11.93
N GLU A 53 12.22 -19.33 11.88
CA GLU A 53 11.47 -18.08 11.98
C GLU A 53 10.48 -17.95 10.81
N ARG A 54 9.25 -17.54 11.12
CA ARG A 54 8.19 -17.28 10.12
C ARG A 54 8.13 -15.80 9.84
N VAL A 55 8.36 -15.43 8.59
CA VAL A 55 8.35 -14.04 8.14
C VAL A 55 7.17 -13.77 7.21
N ARG A 56 6.39 -12.75 7.53
CA ARG A 56 5.29 -12.22 6.70
C ARG A 56 5.78 -10.96 5.98
N LEU A 57 5.63 -10.93 4.70
CA LEU A 57 5.97 -9.78 3.87
C LEU A 57 5.07 -8.59 4.24
N ALA A 58 5.65 -7.55 4.83
CA ALA A 58 4.92 -6.36 5.28
C ALA A 58 4.40 -5.52 4.09
N GLY A 59 3.26 -4.87 4.27
CA GLY A 59 2.71 -3.92 3.30
C GLY A 59 1.96 -4.52 2.12
N ILE A 60 1.89 -5.84 1.99
CA ILE A 60 1.16 -6.52 0.92
C ILE A 60 0.24 -7.64 1.44
N ASN A 61 -0.71 -8.03 0.61
CA ASN A 61 -1.51 -9.24 0.78
C ASN A 61 -1.60 -9.96 -0.57
N THR A 62 -1.28 -11.24 -0.56
CA THR A 62 -1.38 -12.12 -1.75
C THR A 62 -2.61 -13.01 -1.66
N PRO A 63 -3.03 -13.62 -2.78
CA PRO A 63 -4.01 -14.69 -2.77
C PRO A 63 -3.60 -15.84 -1.85
N GLU A 64 -4.55 -16.34 -1.07
CA GLU A 64 -4.32 -17.33 -0.01
C GLU A 64 -4.28 -18.77 -0.54
N LEU A 65 -3.23 -19.51 -0.16
CA LEU A 65 -3.20 -20.97 -0.24
C LEU A 65 -3.95 -21.56 0.97
N ARG A 66 -4.89 -22.44 0.72
CA ARG A 66 -5.69 -23.10 1.77
C ARG A 66 -5.28 -24.56 1.89
N ARG A 67 -5.58 -25.20 3.04
CA ARG A 67 -5.28 -26.63 3.24
C ARG A 67 -5.97 -27.53 2.21
N ASP A 68 -7.21 -27.17 1.84
CA ASP A 68 -7.92 -27.80 0.72
C ASP A 68 -7.59 -27.03 -0.56
N GLU A 69 -6.93 -27.69 -1.51
CA GLU A 69 -6.52 -27.10 -2.78
C GLU A 69 -7.67 -26.55 -3.62
N GLN A 70 -8.86 -27.13 -3.49
CA GLN A 70 -10.06 -26.67 -4.20
C GLN A 70 -10.56 -25.31 -3.69
N LEU A 71 -10.10 -24.89 -2.48
CA LEU A 71 -10.42 -23.63 -1.84
C LEU A 71 -9.33 -22.59 -2.00
N HIS A 72 -8.26 -22.86 -2.76
CA HIS A 72 -7.25 -21.83 -3.06
C HIS A 72 -7.90 -20.63 -3.72
N GLU A 73 -7.44 -19.45 -3.32
CA GLU A 73 -7.82 -18.25 -4.06
C GLU A 73 -7.18 -18.26 -5.46
N PRO A 74 -7.85 -17.70 -6.47
CA PRO A 74 -7.24 -17.58 -7.80
C PRO A 74 -5.85 -16.94 -7.73
N LEU A 75 -4.88 -17.46 -8.47
CA LEU A 75 -3.47 -17.03 -8.48
C LEU A 75 -2.64 -17.32 -7.21
N ALA A 76 -3.19 -18.00 -6.20
CA ALA A 76 -2.44 -18.27 -4.97
C ALA A 76 -1.18 -19.13 -5.24
N LYS A 77 -1.29 -20.18 -6.07
CA LYS A 77 -0.12 -21.00 -6.47
C LYS A 77 0.89 -20.20 -7.29
N GLU A 78 0.41 -19.32 -8.17
CA GLU A 78 1.27 -18.45 -8.99
C GLU A 78 2.00 -17.42 -8.12
N ALA A 79 1.35 -16.82 -7.14
CA ALA A 79 1.98 -15.90 -6.21
C ALA A 79 3.10 -16.58 -5.40
N SER A 80 2.83 -17.79 -4.88
CA SER A 80 3.81 -18.57 -4.12
C SER A 80 5.00 -18.99 -4.99
N SER A 81 4.76 -19.55 -6.19
CA SER A 81 5.85 -19.92 -7.10
C SER A 81 6.67 -18.72 -7.57
N THR A 82 6.01 -17.60 -7.84
CA THR A 82 6.71 -16.36 -8.21
C THR A 82 7.57 -15.84 -7.06
N LEU A 83 7.09 -15.89 -5.81
CA LEU A 83 7.92 -15.49 -4.67
C LEU A 83 9.17 -16.38 -4.57
N LEU A 84 9.03 -17.71 -4.75
CA LEU A 84 10.16 -18.64 -4.75
C LEU A 84 11.17 -18.29 -5.86
N ASP A 85 10.69 -18.01 -7.08
CA ASP A 85 11.55 -17.62 -8.21
C ASP A 85 12.28 -16.28 -7.95
N LEU A 86 11.60 -15.32 -7.36
CA LEU A 86 12.16 -14.00 -7.02
C LEU A 86 13.24 -14.08 -5.94
N ILE A 87 13.14 -15.01 -4.99
CA ILE A 87 14.17 -15.31 -3.99
C ILE A 87 15.45 -15.79 -4.67
N GLY A 88 15.34 -16.66 -5.68
CA GLY A 88 16.39 -16.97 -6.68
C GLY A 88 17.69 -17.61 -6.18
N GLY A 89 17.86 -17.89 -4.91
CA GLY A 89 19.13 -18.41 -4.37
C GLY A 89 19.11 -18.62 -2.87
N GLN A 90 17.94 -18.67 -2.31
CA GLN A 90 17.65 -18.87 -0.88
C GLN A 90 18.09 -17.72 0.06
N LEU A 91 19.07 -16.88 -0.30
CA LEU A 91 19.51 -15.76 0.55
C LEU A 91 18.66 -14.51 0.28
N VAL A 92 18.08 -13.94 1.33
CA VAL A 92 17.30 -12.70 1.28
C VAL A 92 17.79 -11.69 2.31
N GLY A 93 17.73 -10.40 1.96
CA GLY A 93 17.89 -9.30 2.89
C GLY A 93 16.54 -8.99 3.54
N LEU A 94 16.50 -8.91 4.86
CA LEU A 94 15.34 -8.55 5.65
C LEU A 94 15.55 -7.16 6.26
N GLU A 95 14.61 -6.28 6.02
CA GLU A 95 14.42 -5.00 6.72
C GLU A 95 13.20 -5.16 7.62
N GLU A 96 13.38 -5.20 8.92
CA GLU A 96 12.27 -5.36 9.86
C GLU A 96 11.34 -4.14 9.81
N ALA A 97 10.04 -4.40 9.93
CA ALA A 97 9.04 -3.35 10.01
C ALA A 97 9.11 -2.60 11.35
N GLU A 98 8.51 -1.41 11.44
CA GLU A 98 8.50 -0.58 12.66
C GLU A 98 7.83 -1.30 13.85
N ASP A 99 6.72 -2.00 13.59
CA ASP A 99 6.13 -2.98 14.50
C ASP A 99 6.45 -4.37 13.94
N PRO A 100 7.46 -5.05 14.49
CA PRO A 100 8.08 -6.19 13.82
C PRO A 100 7.30 -7.49 13.98
N LEU A 101 6.23 -7.54 14.79
CA LEU A 101 5.47 -8.76 15.03
C LEU A 101 3.99 -8.59 14.73
N ASP A 102 3.41 -9.57 14.06
CA ASP A 102 1.97 -9.64 13.94
C ASP A 102 1.34 -10.37 15.16
N HIS A 103 0.01 -10.35 15.23
CA HIS A 103 -0.73 -10.98 16.32
C HIS A 103 -0.66 -12.52 16.34
N TYR A 104 -0.07 -13.15 15.32
CA TYR A 104 0.25 -14.58 15.28
C TYR A 104 1.70 -14.87 15.66
N GLY A 105 2.50 -13.85 15.98
CA GLY A 105 3.92 -13.98 16.31
C GLY A 105 4.82 -14.20 15.10
N ARG A 106 4.36 -13.84 13.88
CA ARG A 106 5.22 -13.83 12.69
C ARG A 106 5.99 -12.51 12.62
N THR A 107 7.26 -12.59 12.22
CA THR A 107 8.05 -11.37 11.92
C THR A 107 7.48 -10.66 10.69
N LEU A 108 7.26 -9.36 10.81
CA LEU A 108 6.88 -8.49 9.70
C LEU A 108 8.15 -7.83 9.13
N ALA A 109 8.43 -8.06 7.85
CA ALA A 109 9.61 -7.51 7.21
C ALA A 109 9.39 -7.15 5.74
N TYR A 110 10.24 -6.24 5.26
CA TYR A 110 10.42 -5.94 3.84
C TYR A 110 11.59 -6.77 3.33
N LEU A 111 11.38 -7.51 2.23
CA LEU A 111 12.34 -8.49 1.75
C LEU A 111 12.96 -8.07 0.43
N TYR A 112 14.26 -8.35 0.31
CA TYR A 112 15.06 -8.05 -0.88
C TYR A 112 15.82 -9.30 -1.34
N ASN A 113 15.86 -9.52 -2.65
CA ASN A 113 16.70 -10.57 -3.22
C ASN A 113 18.18 -10.15 -3.24
N SER A 114 19.06 -11.05 -3.68
CA SER A 114 20.50 -10.80 -3.79
C SER A 114 20.88 -9.65 -4.73
N ALA A 115 20.00 -9.24 -5.63
CA ALA A 115 20.17 -8.08 -6.49
C ALA A 115 19.65 -6.76 -5.85
N GLY A 116 19.22 -6.80 -4.59
CA GLY A 116 18.67 -5.64 -3.88
C GLY A 116 17.26 -5.23 -4.33
N GLN A 117 16.54 -6.09 -5.05
CA GLN A 117 15.19 -5.80 -5.52
C GLN A 117 14.15 -6.20 -4.46
N SER A 118 13.23 -5.29 -4.14
CA SER A 118 12.10 -5.55 -3.24
C SER A 118 11.19 -6.65 -3.79
N LEU A 119 11.01 -7.74 -3.04
CA LEU A 119 10.15 -8.86 -3.42
C LEU A 119 8.68 -8.45 -3.45
N GLN A 120 8.25 -7.65 -2.48
CA GLN A 120 6.90 -7.10 -2.42
C GLN A 120 6.56 -6.28 -3.67
N ARG A 121 7.47 -5.36 -4.04
CA ARG A 121 7.28 -4.54 -5.24
C ARG A 121 7.16 -5.38 -6.51
N GLN A 122 7.97 -6.43 -6.64
CA GLN A 122 7.90 -7.31 -7.80
C GLN A 122 6.57 -8.07 -7.89
N LEU A 123 6.06 -8.59 -6.75
CA LEU A 123 4.75 -9.24 -6.69
C LEU A 123 3.61 -8.26 -7.04
N LEU A 124 3.69 -7.02 -6.54
CA LEU A 124 2.72 -5.97 -6.86
C LEU A 124 2.70 -5.63 -8.34
N LEU A 125 3.86 -5.45 -8.98
CA LEU A 125 3.98 -5.15 -10.41
C LEU A 125 3.40 -6.26 -11.29
N LYS A 126 3.51 -7.52 -10.85
CA LYS A 126 2.92 -8.68 -11.53
C LYS A 126 1.41 -8.83 -11.26
N GLY A 127 0.83 -8.02 -10.39
CA GLY A 127 -0.57 -8.16 -9.97
C GLY A 127 -0.82 -9.42 -9.16
N LEU A 128 0.18 -9.95 -8.47
CA LEU A 128 0.09 -11.13 -7.60
C LEU A 128 -0.06 -10.76 -6.12
N ALA A 129 -0.11 -9.47 -5.84
CA ALA A 129 -0.36 -8.92 -4.52
C ALA A 129 -1.21 -7.65 -4.60
N SER A 130 -1.85 -7.30 -3.52
CA SER A 130 -2.48 -6.00 -3.28
C SER A 130 -1.82 -5.30 -2.10
N VAL A 131 -1.74 -3.97 -2.16
CA VAL A 131 -1.18 -3.18 -1.06
C VAL A 131 -2.11 -3.18 0.13
N ILE A 132 -1.54 -3.35 1.32
CA ILE A 132 -2.18 -3.09 2.61
C ILE A 132 -1.43 -1.99 3.34
N ALA A 133 -2.16 -1.09 4.00
CA ALA A 133 -1.59 0.01 4.77
C ALA A 133 -2.03 -0.12 6.23
N ILE A 134 -1.14 -0.60 7.09
CA ILE A 134 -1.36 -0.79 8.53
C ILE A 134 -0.28 -0.02 9.28
N SER A 135 -0.68 1.05 9.96
CA SER A 135 0.23 1.84 10.81
C SER A 135 0.76 1.00 11.98
N PRO A 136 2.05 1.10 12.36
CA PRO A 136 3.04 2.05 11.85
C PRO A 136 3.81 1.60 10.59
N ASN A 137 3.63 0.37 10.11
CA ASN A 137 4.42 -0.27 9.05
C ASN A 137 4.09 0.31 7.64
N LEU A 138 4.45 1.57 7.41
CA LEU A 138 4.11 2.32 6.20
C LEU A 138 5.34 2.74 5.37
N ARG A 139 6.55 2.27 5.74
CA ARG A 139 7.83 2.76 5.18
C ARG A 139 7.89 2.77 3.65
N HIS A 140 7.43 1.71 2.98
CA HIS A 140 7.46 1.58 1.52
C HIS A 140 6.10 1.80 0.85
N LEU A 141 5.14 2.42 1.56
CA LEU A 141 3.74 2.49 1.10
C LEU A 141 3.60 3.19 -0.27
N ASP A 142 4.26 4.33 -0.48
CA ASP A 142 4.14 5.09 -1.74
C ASP A 142 4.70 4.32 -2.94
N GLU A 143 5.83 3.62 -2.75
CA GLU A 143 6.42 2.74 -3.76
C GLU A 143 5.46 1.60 -4.12
N TYR A 144 4.86 0.97 -3.11
CA TYR A 144 3.92 -0.15 -3.29
C TYR A 144 2.62 0.30 -3.96
N ILE A 145 2.09 1.46 -3.58
CA ILE A 145 0.95 2.10 -4.26
C ILE A 145 1.25 2.32 -5.74
N SER A 146 2.44 2.84 -6.06
CA SER A 146 2.86 3.06 -7.44
C SER A 146 2.95 1.76 -8.24
N ALA A 147 3.51 0.70 -7.64
CA ALA A 147 3.62 -0.62 -8.27
C ALA A 147 2.24 -1.24 -8.52
N GLU A 148 1.33 -1.21 -7.54
CA GLU A 148 -0.04 -1.70 -7.70
C GLU A 148 -0.79 -0.90 -8.78
N ARG A 149 -0.64 0.43 -8.82
CA ARG A 149 -1.23 1.27 -9.87
C ARG A 149 -0.78 0.84 -11.26
N THR A 150 0.51 0.57 -11.41
CA THR A 150 1.08 0.10 -12.67
C THR A 150 0.46 -1.24 -13.09
N ALA A 151 0.37 -2.20 -12.16
CA ALA A 151 -0.24 -3.50 -12.42
C ALA A 151 -1.73 -3.39 -12.85
N ARG A 152 -2.49 -2.52 -12.17
CA ARG A 152 -3.90 -2.24 -12.51
C ARG A 152 -4.05 -1.61 -13.88
N ALA A 153 -3.22 -0.60 -14.20
CA ALA A 153 -3.27 0.08 -15.49
C ALA A 153 -2.98 -0.87 -16.66
N ASN A 154 -2.10 -1.85 -16.42
CA ASN A 154 -1.71 -2.86 -17.40
C ASN A 154 -2.57 -4.14 -17.34
N ASN A 155 -3.61 -4.18 -16.52
CA ASN A 155 -4.45 -5.35 -16.31
C ASN A 155 -3.63 -6.62 -16.01
N GLN A 156 -2.74 -6.55 -15.02
CA GLN A 156 -1.89 -7.66 -14.63
C GLN A 156 -2.54 -8.51 -13.52
N GLY A 157 -2.37 -9.84 -13.60
CA GLY A 157 -2.70 -10.79 -12.58
C GLY A 157 -4.13 -10.66 -12.03
N MET A 158 -4.29 -10.49 -10.73
CA MET A 158 -5.56 -10.41 -10.02
C MET A 158 -6.49 -9.30 -10.52
N TRP A 159 -5.94 -8.26 -11.15
CA TRP A 159 -6.74 -7.12 -11.63
C TRP A 159 -7.56 -7.41 -12.89
N THR A 160 -7.37 -8.58 -13.52
CA THR A 160 -8.21 -9.07 -14.62
C THR A 160 -9.31 -10.01 -14.15
N ILE A 161 -9.23 -10.52 -12.93
CA ILE A 161 -10.08 -11.61 -12.43
C ILE A 161 -11.26 -11.02 -11.65
N ASP A 162 -12.46 -11.43 -12.01
CA ASP A 162 -13.70 -10.95 -11.37
C ASP A 162 -13.74 -11.24 -9.85
N TYR A 163 -13.07 -12.29 -9.40
CA TYR A 163 -12.96 -12.62 -7.98
C TYR A 163 -12.40 -11.46 -7.14
N TYR A 164 -11.44 -10.67 -7.70
CA TYR A 164 -10.80 -9.55 -7.00
C TYR A 164 -11.44 -8.19 -7.29
N ARG A 165 -12.49 -8.15 -8.09
CA ARG A 165 -13.25 -6.91 -8.27
C ARG A 165 -14.03 -6.57 -7.01
N ALA A 166 -14.13 -5.27 -6.71
CA ALA A 166 -14.94 -4.84 -5.58
C ALA A 166 -16.39 -5.26 -5.77
N SER A 167 -16.91 -5.99 -4.80
CA SER A 167 -18.29 -6.48 -4.79
C SER A 167 -19.22 -5.48 -4.11
N SER A 168 -20.47 -5.37 -4.62
CA SER A 168 -21.47 -4.57 -3.93
C SER A 168 -21.78 -5.15 -2.56
N ILE A 169 -21.78 -4.30 -1.54
CA ILE A 169 -22.10 -4.71 -0.17
C ILE A 169 -23.47 -5.36 -0.03
N SER A 170 -24.40 -5.10 -0.94
CA SER A 170 -25.72 -5.72 -0.97
C SER A 170 -25.70 -7.17 -1.45
N MET A 171 -24.63 -7.58 -2.16
CA MET A 171 -24.47 -8.91 -2.78
C MET A 171 -23.49 -9.80 -2.03
N ILE A 172 -22.71 -9.23 -1.10
CA ILE A 172 -21.70 -10.00 -0.37
C ILE A 172 -22.37 -10.98 0.60
N LYS A 173 -22.00 -12.25 0.46
CA LYS A 173 -22.00 -13.18 1.59
C LYS A 173 -20.63 -12.95 2.25
N PRO A 174 -20.57 -12.30 3.40
CA PRO A 174 -19.29 -12.00 4.01
C PRO A 174 -18.64 -13.31 4.45
N THR A 175 -17.70 -13.77 3.68
CA THR A 175 -16.71 -14.73 4.12
C THR A 175 -15.64 -13.96 4.88
N ALA A 176 -15.19 -14.48 6.02
CA ALA A 176 -14.02 -13.92 6.69
C ALA A 176 -12.83 -13.95 5.72
N GLY A 177 -12.11 -12.83 5.60
CA GLY A 177 -10.96 -12.74 4.68
C GLY A 177 -10.74 -11.31 4.20
N TYR A 178 -9.65 -11.13 3.45
CA TYR A 178 -9.36 -9.87 2.79
C TYR A 178 -10.29 -9.69 1.59
N THR A 179 -10.89 -8.52 1.46
CA THR A 179 -11.90 -8.31 0.43
C THR A 179 -11.96 -6.85 -0.04
N PHE A 180 -12.49 -6.67 -1.24
CA PHE A 180 -12.79 -5.37 -1.85
C PHE A 180 -14.30 -5.21 -1.92
N VAL A 181 -14.83 -4.19 -1.29
CA VAL A 181 -16.29 -3.94 -1.28
C VAL A 181 -16.60 -2.49 -1.57
N TYR A 182 -17.75 -2.25 -2.20
CA TYR A 182 -18.24 -0.91 -2.38
C TYR A 182 -19.69 -0.76 -1.93
N GLY A 183 -20.05 0.45 -1.52
CA GLY A 183 -21.40 0.76 -1.10
C GLY A 183 -21.60 2.27 -0.87
N ARG A 184 -22.85 2.64 -0.58
CA ARG A 184 -23.18 4.00 -0.15
C ARG A 184 -23.14 4.06 1.37
N VAL A 185 -22.46 5.04 1.93
CA VAL A 185 -22.53 5.34 3.36
C VAL A 185 -23.96 5.78 3.70
N GLN A 186 -24.62 5.01 4.55
CA GLN A 186 -26.00 5.29 5.01
C GLN A 186 -26.00 6.24 6.20
N ARG A 187 -24.98 6.13 7.06
CA ARG A 187 -24.85 6.90 8.28
C ARG A 187 -23.39 6.97 8.71
N VAL A 188 -22.99 8.12 9.23
CA VAL A 188 -21.72 8.36 9.89
C VAL A 188 -21.99 8.51 11.39
N GLU A 189 -21.27 7.75 12.20
CA GLU A 189 -21.32 7.84 13.66
C GLU A 189 -19.91 8.16 14.20
N LEU A 190 -19.86 9.04 15.17
CA LEU A 190 -18.64 9.46 15.84
C LEU A 190 -18.68 8.91 17.26
N THR A 191 -17.83 7.94 17.56
CA THR A 191 -17.69 7.41 18.91
C THR A 191 -16.39 7.92 19.53
N GLU A 192 -16.15 7.62 20.79
CA GLU A 192 -14.92 8.01 21.48
C GLU A 192 -13.66 7.46 20.80
N LYS A 193 -13.71 6.20 20.30
CA LYS A 193 -12.56 5.50 19.72
C LYS A 193 -12.57 5.41 18.21
N TRP A 194 -13.75 5.52 17.57
CA TRP A 194 -13.96 5.17 16.17
C TRP A 194 -14.76 6.20 15.41
N PHE A 195 -14.41 6.40 14.15
CA PHE A 195 -15.33 6.85 13.11
C PHE A 195 -15.98 5.61 12.50
N VAL A 196 -17.31 5.59 12.48
CA VAL A 196 -18.09 4.44 12.01
C VAL A 196 -18.89 4.85 10.78
N PHE A 197 -18.66 4.17 9.67
CA PHE A 197 -19.38 4.40 8.43
C PHE A 197 -20.25 3.19 8.13
N ALA A 198 -21.56 3.29 8.40
CA ALA A 198 -22.50 2.21 8.14
C ALA A 198 -22.85 2.18 6.64
N LEU A 199 -22.49 1.10 5.96
CA LEU A 199 -22.89 0.87 4.56
C LEU A 199 -24.24 0.15 4.48
N THR A 200 -24.54 -0.70 5.48
CA THR A 200 -25.84 -1.33 5.68
C THR A 200 -26.12 -1.49 7.18
N LYS A 201 -27.31 -1.98 7.53
CA LYS A 201 -27.62 -2.32 8.95
C LYS A 201 -26.66 -3.38 9.53
N LYS A 202 -26.05 -4.22 8.66
CA LYS A 202 -25.19 -5.33 9.04
C LYS A 202 -23.71 -5.14 8.73
N PHE A 203 -23.31 -4.11 7.97
CA PHE A 203 -21.94 -3.89 7.57
C PHE A 203 -21.47 -2.47 7.90
N VAL A 204 -20.36 -2.38 8.64
CA VAL A 204 -19.75 -1.11 9.03
C VAL A 204 -18.26 -1.09 8.68
N VAL A 205 -17.80 0.06 8.23
CA VAL A 205 -16.38 0.39 8.12
C VAL A 205 -15.99 1.19 9.36
N LEU A 206 -14.93 0.78 10.00
CA LEU A 206 -14.41 1.38 11.24
C LEU A 206 -13.04 1.98 10.96
N ILE A 207 -12.83 3.22 11.40
CA ILE A 207 -11.53 3.88 11.34
C ILE A 207 -11.19 4.39 12.73
N PRO A 208 -10.04 3.98 13.33
CA PRO A 208 -9.61 4.52 14.61
C PRO A 208 -9.47 6.04 14.52
N ARG A 209 -9.95 6.78 15.53
CA ARG A 209 -9.86 8.25 15.52
C ARG A 209 -8.44 8.76 15.43
N GLN A 210 -7.48 8.08 16.07
CA GLN A 210 -6.07 8.45 15.99
C GLN A 210 -5.54 8.33 14.56
N ASP A 211 -5.90 7.25 13.83
CA ASP A 211 -5.44 7.03 12.46
C ASP A 211 -6.12 8.01 11.50
N TRP A 212 -7.41 8.31 11.72
CA TRP A 212 -8.09 9.36 10.98
C TRP A 212 -7.38 10.69 11.11
N ASN A 213 -7.12 11.13 12.36
CA ASN A 213 -6.50 12.41 12.62
C ASN A 213 -5.06 12.51 12.13
N ARG A 214 -4.38 11.37 11.96
CA ARG A 214 -3.00 11.28 11.48
C ARG A 214 -2.89 11.26 9.96
N HIS A 215 -3.81 10.59 9.29
CA HIS A 215 -3.64 10.21 7.89
C HIS A 215 -4.69 10.78 6.94
N PHE A 216 -5.87 11.18 7.42
CA PHE A 216 -6.95 11.67 6.58
C PHE A 216 -6.99 13.20 6.60
N ASP A 217 -7.06 13.82 5.41
CA ASP A 217 -7.01 15.27 5.20
C ASP A 217 -8.41 15.90 5.03
N TYR A 218 -9.47 15.13 5.22
CA TYR A 218 -10.86 15.59 5.09
C TYR A 218 -11.71 15.21 6.30
N LYS A 219 -12.85 15.90 6.47
CA LYS A 219 -13.77 15.66 7.60
C LYS A 219 -14.53 14.34 7.42
N PRO A 220 -14.74 13.50 8.47
CA PRO A 220 -15.49 12.25 8.39
C PRO A 220 -16.88 12.41 7.79
N CYS A 221 -17.55 13.51 8.10
CA CYS A 221 -18.90 13.82 7.62
C CYS A 221 -18.98 14.06 6.11
N SER A 222 -17.85 14.36 5.45
CA SER A 222 -17.80 14.46 3.99
C SER A 222 -18.07 13.12 3.28
N LEU A 223 -18.03 12.02 4.02
CA LEU A 223 -18.39 10.70 3.53
C LEU A 223 -19.87 10.35 3.73
N ASP A 224 -20.66 11.18 4.44
CA ASP A 224 -22.10 10.90 4.56
C ASP A 224 -22.76 10.87 3.17
N ARG A 225 -23.57 9.84 2.93
CA ARG A 225 -24.21 9.56 1.63
C ARG A 225 -23.25 9.36 0.45
N ALA A 226 -21.94 9.43 0.65
CA ALA A 226 -20.97 9.15 -0.41
C ALA A 226 -21.00 7.67 -0.81
N ARG A 227 -20.66 7.39 -2.09
CA ARG A 227 -20.29 6.02 -2.51
C ARG A 227 -18.81 5.84 -2.27
N ILE A 228 -18.46 4.80 -1.54
CA ILE A 228 -17.08 4.44 -1.24
C ILE A 228 -16.79 3.00 -1.63
N ALA A 229 -15.55 2.73 -1.99
CA ALA A 229 -15.01 1.40 -2.06
C ALA A 229 -13.92 1.27 -1.00
N VAL A 230 -13.90 0.14 -0.30
CA VAL A 230 -12.94 -0.14 0.75
C VAL A 230 -12.35 -1.53 0.57
N ARG A 231 -11.14 -1.70 1.05
CA ARG A 231 -10.44 -2.99 1.08
C ARG A 231 -9.94 -3.28 2.49
N GLY A 232 -9.92 -4.55 2.86
CA GLY A 232 -9.44 -4.99 4.17
C GLY A 232 -10.04 -6.31 4.61
N TRP A 233 -9.67 -6.74 5.81
CA TRP A 233 -10.21 -7.94 6.41
C TRP A 233 -11.58 -7.69 7.00
N VAL A 234 -12.54 -8.51 6.58
CA VAL A 234 -13.87 -8.52 7.18
C VAL A 234 -13.88 -9.47 8.36
N SER A 235 -14.31 -8.97 9.50
CA SER A 235 -14.58 -9.76 10.70
C SER A 235 -16.06 -9.69 11.06
N MET A 236 -16.55 -10.66 11.82
CA MET A 236 -17.93 -10.67 12.32
C MET A 236 -17.93 -10.55 13.84
N THR A 237 -18.73 -9.61 14.34
CA THR A 237 -18.99 -9.47 15.78
C THR A 237 -20.51 -9.45 16.02
N GLY A 238 -21.01 -10.50 16.67
CA GLY A 238 -22.45 -10.72 16.78
C GLY A 238 -23.08 -10.92 15.39
N LYS A 239 -24.04 -10.06 15.04
CA LYS A 239 -24.72 -10.09 13.72
C LYS A 239 -24.22 -9.02 12.75
N ARG A 240 -23.09 -8.35 13.03
CA ARG A 240 -22.53 -7.26 12.23
C ARG A 240 -21.17 -7.63 11.68
N TYR A 241 -20.97 -7.33 10.43
CA TYR A 241 -19.68 -7.38 9.75
C TYR A 241 -18.93 -6.06 9.94
N ARG A 242 -17.65 -6.16 10.22
CA ARG A 242 -16.76 -5.04 10.45
C ARG A 242 -15.56 -5.14 9.53
N LEU A 243 -15.22 -4.03 8.90
CA LEU A 243 -13.98 -3.86 8.16
C LEU A 243 -13.25 -2.68 8.79
N VAL A 244 -12.06 -2.92 9.32
CA VAL A 244 -11.23 -1.88 9.93
C VAL A 244 -10.22 -1.41 8.91
N ILE A 245 -10.09 -0.10 8.73
CA ILE A 245 -9.05 0.52 7.91
C ILE A 245 -8.32 1.59 8.72
N ASN A 246 -7.03 1.71 8.48
CA ASN A 246 -6.13 2.57 9.26
C ASN A 246 -5.51 3.69 8.39
N HIS A 247 -5.67 3.61 7.06
CA HIS A 247 -5.04 4.55 6.13
C HIS A 247 -5.99 4.90 4.98
N PRO A 248 -6.01 6.17 4.48
CA PRO A 248 -6.89 6.60 3.39
C PRO A 248 -6.73 5.80 2.10
N PHE A 249 -5.55 5.24 1.83
CA PHE A 249 -5.34 4.34 0.69
C PHE A 249 -6.29 3.13 0.67
N MET A 250 -6.77 2.68 1.84
CA MET A 250 -7.71 1.57 1.95
C MET A 250 -9.17 1.97 1.66
N LEU A 251 -9.42 3.26 1.38
CA LEU A 251 -10.74 3.83 1.10
C LEU A 251 -10.68 4.71 -0.15
N GLU A 252 -11.51 4.41 -1.14
CA GLU A 252 -11.67 5.22 -2.35
C GLU A 252 -13.08 5.85 -2.38
N ARG A 253 -13.17 7.14 -2.74
CA ARG A 253 -14.45 7.79 -3.00
C ARG A 253 -14.83 7.55 -4.46
N CYS A 254 -15.93 6.84 -4.70
CA CYS A 254 -16.39 6.55 -6.05
C CYS A 254 -16.88 7.84 -6.74
N GLY A 255 -16.33 8.15 -7.92
CA GLY A 255 -16.69 9.34 -8.71
C GLY A 255 -15.63 10.43 -8.74
N HIS A 256 -14.54 10.31 -7.98
CA HIS A 256 -13.33 11.13 -8.12
C HIS A 256 -12.18 10.25 -8.63
N GLU A 257 -11.58 10.69 -9.75
CA GLU A 257 -10.56 9.98 -10.54
C GLU A 257 -9.35 9.44 -9.78
N PRO A 258 -8.57 8.53 -10.36
CA PRO A 258 -8.82 7.27 -11.07
C PRO A 258 -7.99 6.09 -10.51
N ILE A 259 -8.41 5.42 -9.46
CA ILE A 259 -7.87 4.08 -9.13
C ILE A 259 -9.03 3.20 -8.71
N ARG A 260 -9.51 2.40 -9.64
CA ARG A 260 -10.85 1.85 -9.63
C ARG A 260 -10.97 0.58 -8.81
N LEU A 261 -11.20 0.71 -7.51
CA LEU A 261 -12.01 -0.28 -6.79
C LEU A 261 -13.50 -0.06 -7.09
N CYS A 262 -13.88 1.18 -7.44
CA CYS A 262 -15.24 1.49 -7.80
C CYS A 262 -15.59 0.94 -9.19
N PRO A 263 -16.72 0.24 -9.35
CA PRO A 263 -17.16 -0.21 -10.66
C PRO A 263 -17.37 1.01 -11.57
N ASN A 264 -17.06 0.86 -12.86
CA ASN A 264 -17.31 1.91 -13.87
C ASN A 264 -18.74 2.43 -13.71
N SER A 265 -18.91 3.60 -13.12
CA SER A 265 -20.13 4.35 -13.24
C SER A 265 -20.06 5.07 -14.58
N GLN A 266 -20.93 4.73 -15.52
CA GLN A 266 -21.29 5.66 -16.59
C GLN A 266 -21.57 7.01 -15.92
N ALA A 267 -20.81 8.01 -16.31
CA ALA A 267 -20.91 9.35 -15.80
C ALA A 267 -22.36 9.86 -15.89
N ARG A 268 -23.10 9.82 -14.80
CA ARG A 268 -24.24 10.69 -14.60
C ARG A 268 -23.73 11.86 -13.76
N SER A 269 -23.62 13.01 -14.42
CA SER A 269 -23.46 14.30 -13.80
C SER A 269 -24.56 14.47 -12.74
N VAL A 270 -24.19 14.42 -11.47
CA VAL A 270 -25.08 14.83 -10.38
C VAL A 270 -24.61 16.21 -9.94
N SER A 271 -25.43 17.20 -10.27
CA SER A 271 -25.35 18.54 -9.74
C SER A 271 -25.25 18.50 -8.21
N SER A 272 -24.30 19.25 -7.69
CA SER A 272 -24.17 19.56 -6.27
C SER A 272 -25.42 20.29 -5.77
N SER A 273 -26.28 19.62 -5.02
CA SER A 273 -27.24 20.26 -4.14
C SER A 273 -26.86 19.99 -2.69
N GLN A 274 -26.71 21.07 -1.99
CA GLN A 274 -26.45 21.26 -0.58
C GLN A 274 -27.29 20.34 0.31
N GLY A 275 -26.60 19.63 1.20
CA GLY A 275 -27.18 18.96 2.35
C GLY A 275 -26.26 19.18 3.54
N GLN A 276 -26.31 20.35 4.13
CA GLN A 276 -25.79 20.66 5.44
C GLN A 276 -26.77 20.10 6.48
N ASN A 277 -26.19 19.43 7.51
CA ASN A 277 -26.73 19.10 8.82
C ASN A 277 -26.90 17.58 9.07
N ALA A 278 -25.86 16.95 9.64
CA ALA A 278 -25.98 15.88 10.63
C ALA A 278 -24.58 15.37 11.10
N CYS A 279 -23.65 16.29 11.30
CA CYS A 279 -22.38 16.02 12.00
C CYS A 279 -22.08 17.20 12.95
N VAL A 280 -22.93 17.39 13.94
CA VAL A 280 -22.70 18.25 15.09
C VAL A 280 -22.22 17.41 16.24
#